data_494a52322ecbd37709b27650e607f514
#
_entry.id   494a52322ecbd37709b27650e607f514
#
_cell.length_a   1.000
_cell.length_b   1.000
_cell.length_c   1.000
_cell.angle_alpha   90.00
_cell.angle_beta   90.00
_cell.angle_gamma   90.00
#
_symmetry.space_group_name_H-M   'P 1'
#
loop_
_entity.id
_entity.type
_entity.pdbx_description
1 polymer ?
#
loop_
_entity_poly.entity_id
_entity_poly.type
_entity_poly.pdbx_seq_one_letter_code
_entity_poly.pdbx_strand_id
1 'polypeptide(L)'
;MTEQNALAPVGVIGAGAMGSGIAQVAATAGHPVFIVDAFEGAAQRACTRITDGLRKRAAAGKLDAVEAEAIASRLYPCDSVEALPECVVVIEAIVEDLEVKKDLFEALGRTQPATTLLATNTSSLSIDQIAPAATNPGRVLGLHFFNPPPAMKLVEVIRGEITTPDVMDTGVKLVTAWGKVPVRCASTPGFIVNRVARPFYGEAQRLVQEGVADPATIDACVRTAGFRMGPLELTDLIGQDVNLAVGTSVWHQTGKDPRYEPTPFQQQLVADGNLGRKTGKGVYTYAADGTSPDNTPDEAKVAELLSSGVVTNPVARTLAMLVNEAVDLVDRGEAGPADVDLAMTLGTGYPKGPIAWGREIGFRVVRDQLLELDAAFPGGRYRPSPALDTI
;
A
#
# COMPACT_ATOMS: atom_id res chain seq x y z
N MET A 1 25.41 -25.40 27.06
CA MET A 1 24.40 -25.14 26.03
C MET A 1 23.52 -24.06 26.61
N THR A 2 23.78 -22.79 26.25
CA THR A 2 22.94 -21.65 26.63
C THR A 2 21.61 -21.81 25.95
N GLU A 3 20.51 -21.91 26.69
CA GLU A 3 19.17 -21.69 26.17
C GLU A 3 19.16 -20.30 25.49
N GLN A 4 19.29 -20.29 24.17
CA GLN A 4 18.94 -19.11 23.40
C GLN A 4 17.47 -18.89 23.70
N ASN A 5 17.12 -17.76 24.32
CA ASN A 5 15.75 -17.33 24.50
C ASN A 5 15.08 -17.36 23.11
N ALA A 6 14.34 -18.43 22.82
CA ALA A 6 13.57 -18.56 21.60
C ALA A 6 12.53 -17.42 21.60
N LEU A 7 12.47 -16.67 20.49
CA LEU A 7 11.43 -15.63 20.34
C LEU A 7 10.06 -16.29 20.40
N ALA A 8 9.08 -15.56 20.91
CA ALA A 8 7.71 -16.06 21.03
C ALA A 8 7.10 -16.37 19.63
N PRO A 9 6.20 -17.35 19.52
CA PRO A 9 5.57 -17.71 18.27
C PRO A 9 4.80 -16.56 17.61
N VAL A 10 4.71 -16.61 16.27
CA VAL A 10 3.89 -15.73 15.43
C VAL A 10 2.89 -16.61 14.67
N GLY A 11 1.62 -16.21 14.69
CA GLY A 11 0.58 -16.82 13.86
C GLY A 11 0.39 -16.00 12.56
N VAL A 12 0.23 -16.68 11.43
CA VAL A 12 -0.16 -16.06 10.15
C VAL A 12 -1.34 -16.81 9.59
N ILE A 13 -2.47 -16.11 9.39
CA ILE A 13 -3.69 -16.67 8.85
C ILE A 13 -3.83 -16.25 7.39
N GLY A 14 -3.82 -17.23 6.50
CA GLY A 14 -3.77 -17.07 5.05
C GLY A 14 -2.40 -17.45 4.49
N ALA A 15 -2.38 -18.45 3.60
CA ALA A 15 -1.18 -18.99 2.95
C ALA A 15 -0.95 -18.45 1.53
N GLY A 16 -1.64 -17.36 1.16
CA GLY A 16 -1.48 -16.65 -0.11
C GLY A 16 -0.15 -15.90 -0.22
N ALA A 17 0.00 -15.07 -1.25
CA ALA A 17 1.24 -14.32 -1.50
C ALA A 17 1.62 -13.41 -0.31
N MET A 18 0.65 -12.67 0.24
CA MET A 18 0.91 -11.78 1.39
C MET A 18 1.24 -12.55 2.64
N GLY A 19 0.40 -13.53 3.05
CA GLY A 19 0.65 -14.31 4.27
C GLY A 19 1.95 -15.11 4.21
N SER A 20 2.27 -15.74 3.08
CA SER A 20 3.57 -16.40 2.88
C SER A 20 4.75 -15.43 3.00
N GLY A 21 4.61 -14.23 2.44
CA GLY A 21 5.64 -13.20 2.54
C GLY A 21 5.82 -12.67 3.97
N ILE A 22 4.73 -12.44 4.71
CA ILE A 22 4.74 -12.02 6.12
C ILE A 22 5.36 -13.12 6.99
N ALA A 23 4.97 -14.38 6.77
CA ALA A 23 5.55 -15.53 7.46
C ALA A 23 7.07 -15.62 7.25
N GLN A 24 7.55 -15.42 6.01
CA GLN A 24 8.97 -15.36 5.72
C GLN A 24 9.68 -14.23 6.48
N VAL A 25 9.07 -13.03 6.55
CA VAL A 25 9.63 -11.88 7.29
C VAL A 25 9.78 -12.22 8.77
N ALA A 26 8.73 -12.74 9.40
CA ALA A 26 8.77 -13.11 10.83
C ALA A 26 9.77 -14.24 11.11
N ALA A 27 9.84 -15.27 10.26
CA ALA A 27 10.81 -16.36 10.37
C ALA A 27 12.26 -15.87 10.19
N THR A 28 12.48 -14.90 9.27
CA THR A 28 13.79 -14.24 9.09
C THR A 28 14.18 -13.45 10.33
N ALA A 29 13.23 -12.82 11.00
CA ALA A 29 13.46 -12.11 12.26
C ALA A 29 13.72 -13.07 13.47
N GLY A 30 13.55 -14.39 13.29
CA GLY A 30 13.92 -15.40 14.30
C GLY A 30 12.72 -16.04 15.01
N HIS A 31 11.49 -15.66 14.71
CA HIS A 31 10.28 -16.24 15.32
C HIS A 31 9.94 -17.62 14.76
N PRO A 32 9.50 -18.58 15.59
CA PRO A 32 8.69 -19.71 15.13
C PRO A 32 7.38 -19.17 14.52
N VAL A 33 7.04 -19.58 13.30
CA VAL A 33 5.88 -19.05 12.57
C VAL A 33 4.92 -20.18 12.22
N PHE A 34 3.70 -20.07 12.69
CA PHE A 34 2.63 -21.02 12.44
C PHE A 34 1.67 -20.46 11.39
N ILE A 35 1.55 -21.16 10.27
CA ILE A 35 0.71 -20.72 9.12
C ILE A 35 -0.57 -21.55 9.13
N VAL A 36 -1.72 -20.87 9.12
CA VAL A 36 -3.04 -21.47 9.00
C VAL A 36 -3.70 -21.03 7.70
N ASP A 37 -4.41 -21.91 7.04
CA ASP A 37 -5.24 -21.56 5.88
C ASP A 37 -6.51 -22.42 5.87
N ALA A 38 -7.60 -21.88 5.36
CA ALA A 38 -8.87 -22.59 5.26
C ALA A 38 -8.85 -23.75 4.23
N PHE A 39 -7.94 -23.68 3.25
CA PHE A 39 -7.81 -24.72 2.23
C PHE A 39 -6.81 -25.79 2.66
N GLU A 40 -7.26 -27.03 2.66
CA GLU A 40 -6.45 -28.19 3.02
C GLU A 40 -5.07 -28.21 2.32
N GLY A 41 -4.01 -28.41 3.09
CA GLY A 41 -2.63 -28.44 2.61
C GLY A 41 -2.07 -27.10 2.12
N ALA A 42 -2.82 -26.01 2.13
CA ALA A 42 -2.32 -24.70 1.66
C ALA A 42 -1.18 -24.16 2.57
N ALA A 43 -1.30 -24.33 3.88
CA ALA A 43 -0.24 -23.97 4.83
C ALA A 43 1.04 -24.75 4.57
N GLN A 44 0.96 -26.07 4.36
CA GLN A 44 2.12 -26.90 4.02
C GLN A 44 2.76 -26.46 2.69
N ARG A 45 1.94 -26.20 1.66
CA ARG A 45 2.45 -25.70 0.37
C ARG A 45 3.12 -24.34 0.51
N ALA A 46 2.64 -23.48 1.39
CA ALA A 46 3.28 -22.18 1.66
C ALA A 46 4.66 -22.36 2.31
N CYS A 47 4.76 -23.19 3.35
CA CYS A 47 6.05 -23.52 3.98
C CYS A 47 7.05 -24.06 2.94
N THR A 48 6.62 -24.98 2.08
CA THR A 48 7.45 -25.54 1.00
C THR A 48 7.90 -24.44 0.03
N ARG A 49 6.99 -23.61 -0.47
CA ARG A 49 7.34 -22.51 -1.39
C ARG A 49 8.34 -21.53 -0.79
N ILE A 50 8.18 -21.15 0.49
CA ILE A 50 9.10 -20.25 1.17
C ILE A 50 10.48 -20.92 1.27
N THR A 51 10.53 -22.17 1.72
CA THR A 51 11.77 -22.94 1.85
C THR A 51 12.51 -23.06 0.52
N ASP A 52 11.81 -23.42 -0.55
CA ASP A 52 12.40 -23.54 -1.89
C ASP A 52 12.91 -22.18 -2.40
N GLY A 53 12.18 -21.10 -2.11
CA GLY A 53 12.63 -19.74 -2.42
C GLY A 53 13.91 -19.34 -1.70
N LEU A 54 14.03 -19.67 -0.42
CA LEU A 54 15.23 -19.43 0.38
C LEU A 54 16.42 -20.23 -0.16
N ARG A 55 16.23 -21.52 -0.44
CA ARG A 55 17.26 -22.39 -1.03
C ARG A 55 17.73 -21.92 -2.39
N LYS A 56 16.82 -21.46 -3.27
CA LYS A 56 17.18 -20.85 -4.56
C LYS A 56 18.03 -19.59 -4.38
N ARG A 57 17.71 -18.75 -3.40
CA ARG A 57 18.52 -17.57 -3.09
C ARG A 57 19.90 -17.94 -2.56
N ALA A 58 20.00 -18.99 -1.72
CA ALA A 58 21.27 -19.50 -1.23
C ALA A 58 22.13 -20.06 -2.38
N ALA A 59 21.54 -20.87 -3.25
CA ALA A 59 22.22 -21.40 -4.44
C ALA A 59 22.70 -20.31 -5.42
N ALA A 60 22.00 -19.15 -5.45
CA ALA A 60 22.40 -17.98 -6.22
C ALA A 60 23.40 -17.04 -5.50
N GLY A 61 23.89 -17.42 -4.32
CA GLY A 61 24.83 -16.63 -3.51
C GLY A 61 24.22 -15.33 -2.91
N LYS A 62 22.89 -15.25 -2.86
CA LYS A 62 22.15 -14.07 -2.34
C LYS A 62 21.71 -14.22 -0.86
N LEU A 63 21.99 -15.36 -0.27
CA LEU A 63 21.69 -15.70 1.12
C LEU A 63 22.69 -16.77 1.56
N ASP A 64 23.10 -16.77 2.81
CA ASP A 64 23.89 -17.86 3.37
C ASP A 64 23.05 -19.14 3.47
N ALA A 65 23.66 -20.30 3.15
CA ALA A 65 22.92 -21.57 3.12
C ALA A 65 22.47 -22.02 4.51
N VAL A 66 23.30 -21.78 5.54
CA VAL A 66 22.98 -22.13 6.94
C VAL A 66 21.85 -21.24 7.44
N GLU A 67 21.89 -19.96 7.09
CA GLU A 67 20.81 -19.00 7.40
C GLU A 67 19.50 -19.39 6.69
N ALA A 68 19.55 -19.80 5.41
CA ALA A 68 18.37 -20.25 4.67
C ALA A 68 17.66 -21.43 5.37
N GLU A 69 18.41 -22.45 5.78
CA GLU A 69 17.87 -23.59 6.51
C GLU A 69 17.39 -23.21 7.92
N ALA A 70 18.10 -22.32 8.60
CA ALA A 70 17.65 -21.80 9.90
C ALA A 70 16.33 -21.04 9.82
N ILE A 71 16.09 -20.24 8.76
CA ILE A 71 14.80 -19.57 8.52
C ILE A 71 13.74 -20.64 8.21
N ALA A 72 14.02 -21.57 7.30
CA ALA A 72 13.08 -22.61 6.89
C ALA A 72 12.62 -23.48 8.07
N SER A 73 13.52 -23.80 9.01
CA SER A 73 13.22 -24.60 10.20
C SER A 73 12.27 -23.95 11.20
N ARG A 74 11.96 -22.65 11.05
CA ARG A 74 11.02 -21.92 11.89
C ARG A 74 9.61 -21.85 11.31
N LEU A 75 9.34 -22.45 10.15
CA LEU A 75 8.05 -22.44 9.47
C LEU A 75 7.27 -23.72 9.78
N TYR A 76 6.10 -23.57 10.36
CA TYR A 76 5.24 -24.70 10.77
C TYR A 76 3.85 -24.55 10.13
N PRO A 77 3.38 -25.53 9.35
CA PRO A 77 1.98 -25.57 8.97
C PRO A 77 1.12 -25.90 10.20
N CYS A 78 -0.04 -25.28 10.29
CA CYS A 78 -0.97 -25.49 11.38
C CYS A 78 -2.37 -25.73 10.79
N ASP A 79 -3.11 -26.67 11.35
CA ASP A 79 -4.35 -27.17 10.74
C ASP A 79 -5.55 -26.24 10.99
N SER A 80 -5.54 -25.50 12.11
CA SER A 80 -6.64 -24.58 12.44
C SER A 80 -6.18 -23.46 13.38
N VAL A 81 -7.05 -22.48 13.56
CA VAL A 81 -6.86 -21.36 14.48
C VAL A 81 -6.76 -21.84 15.94
N GLU A 82 -7.54 -22.88 16.29
CA GLU A 82 -7.57 -23.46 17.62
C GLU A 82 -6.29 -24.25 17.96
N ALA A 83 -5.57 -24.70 16.94
CA ALA A 83 -4.29 -25.41 17.09
C ALA A 83 -3.09 -24.48 17.18
N LEU A 84 -3.28 -23.15 17.01
CA LEU A 84 -2.20 -22.19 17.18
C LEU A 84 -1.67 -22.21 18.63
N PRO A 85 -0.34 -22.17 18.83
CA PRO A 85 0.22 -21.90 20.16
C PRO A 85 -0.12 -20.47 20.62
N GLU A 86 0.20 -20.17 21.87
CA GLU A 86 0.18 -18.79 22.35
C GLU A 86 1.19 -17.93 21.57
N CYS A 87 0.69 -16.97 20.79
CA CYS A 87 1.47 -16.12 19.92
C CYS A 87 1.72 -14.74 20.53
N VAL A 88 2.85 -14.10 20.19
CA VAL A 88 3.05 -12.67 20.48
C VAL A 88 2.18 -11.80 19.57
N VAL A 89 1.97 -12.25 18.34
CA VAL A 89 1.09 -11.62 17.35
C VAL A 89 0.48 -12.69 16.46
N VAL A 90 -0.79 -12.48 16.07
CA VAL A 90 -1.41 -13.20 14.97
C VAL A 90 -1.76 -12.20 13.89
N ILE A 91 -1.29 -12.43 12.66
CA ILE A 91 -1.50 -11.53 11.51
C ILE A 91 -2.42 -12.23 10.51
N GLU A 92 -3.55 -11.63 10.23
CA GLU A 92 -4.50 -12.08 9.23
C GLU A 92 -4.15 -11.50 7.85
N ALA A 93 -4.12 -12.36 6.82
CA ALA A 93 -3.90 -12.03 5.41
C ALA A 93 -4.77 -12.91 4.50
N ILE A 94 -6.08 -13.01 4.81
CA ILE A 94 -7.09 -13.78 4.06
C ILE A 94 -7.80 -12.90 3.01
N VAL A 95 -8.91 -13.40 2.45
CA VAL A 95 -9.75 -12.65 1.51
C VAL A 95 -10.25 -11.35 2.11
N GLU A 96 -10.43 -10.32 1.25
CA GLU A 96 -10.85 -8.98 1.66
C GLU A 96 -12.38 -8.91 1.80
N ASP A 97 -12.90 -9.67 2.77
CA ASP A 97 -14.33 -9.76 3.12
C ASP A 97 -14.48 -9.44 4.61
N LEU A 98 -15.33 -8.46 4.93
CA LEU A 98 -15.49 -7.96 6.29
C LEU A 98 -16.06 -9.02 7.24
N GLU A 99 -17.08 -9.75 6.81
CA GLU A 99 -17.75 -10.74 7.69
C GLU A 99 -16.83 -11.94 7.95
N VAL A 100 -16.11 -12.41 6.92
CA VAL A 100 -15.10 -13.48 7.08
C VAL A 100 -14.00 -13.05 8.05
N LYS A 101 -13.56 -11.77 7.99
CA LYS A 101 -12.57 -11.26 8.93
C LYS A 101 -13.13 -11.15 10.35
N LYS A 102 -14.36 -10.69 10.53
CA LYS A 102 -15.02 -10.62 11.85
C LYS A 102 -15.11 -12.01 12.50
N ASP A 103 -15.57 -13.03 11.77
CA ASP A 103 -15.65 -14.40 12.27
C ASP A 103 -14.28 -14.91 12.72
N LEU A 104 -13.24 -14.63 11.95
CA LEU A 104 -11.86 -14.98 12.31
C LEU A 104 -11.40 -14.24 13.57
N PHE A 105 -11.62 -12.91 13.66
CA PHE A 105 -11.21 -12.15 14.83
C PHE A 105 -11.97 -12.52 16.09
N GLU A 106 -13.22 -12.95 15.98
CA GLU A 106 -13.98 -13.57 17.08
C GLU A 106 -13.32 -14.87 17.54
N ALA A 107 -12.95 -15.77 16.62
CA ALA A 107 -12.24 -17.01 16.95
C ALA A 107 -10.88 -16.75 17.59
N LEU A 108 -10.07 -15.84 17.02
CA LEU A 108 -8.77 -15.44 17.58
C LEU A 108 -8.92 -14.79 18.96
N GLY A 109 -9.98 -14.03 19.15
CA GLY A 109 -10.31 -13.42 20.44
C GLY A 109 -10.53 -14.44 21.56
N ARG A 110 -11.09 -15.60 21.22
CA ARG A 110 -11.35 -16.72 22.17
C ARG A 110 -10.13 -17.61 22.38
N THR A 111 -9.31 -17.84 21.36
CA THR A 111 -8.25 -18.85 21.37
C THR A 111 -6.91 -18.29 21.82
N GLN A 112 -6.65 -17.00 21.61
CA GLN A 112 -5.37 -16.38 21.93
C GLN A 112 -5.41 -15.59 23.24
N PRO A 113 -4.35 -15.63 24.06
CA PRO A 113 -4.24 -14.84 25.30
C PRO A 113 -4.57 -13.34 25.07
N ALA A 114 -5.03 -12.68 26.13
CA ALA A 114 -5.35 -11.25 26.07
C ALA A 114 -4.15 -10.34 25.73
N THR A 115 -2.94 -10.85 25.92
CA THR A 115 -1.67 -10.18 25.62
C THR A 115 -1.23 -10.33 24.17
N THR A 116 -1.84 -11.28 23.41
CA THR A 116 -1.53 -11.47 21.99
C THR A 116 -2.04 -10.28 21.18
N LEU A 117 -1.16 -9.69 20.38
CA LEU A 117 -1.52 -8.68 19.39
C LEU A 117 -2.32 -9.34 18.26
N LEU A 118 -3.47 -8.81 17.91
CA LEU A 118 -4.26 -9.26 16.76
C LEU A 118 -4.16 -8.23 15.65
N ALA A 119 -3.61 -8.64 14.50
CA ALA A 119 -3.35 -7.72 13.40
C ALA A 119 -4.07 -8.17 12.13
N THR A 120 -4.62 -7.23 11.37
CA THR A 120 -5.10 -7.46 10.01
C THR A 120 -4.18 -6.82 9.00
N ASN A 121 -3.90 -7.51 7.89
CA ASN A 121 -3.15 -6.98 6.75
C ASN A 121 -4.10 -6.41 5.67
N THR A 122 -5.32 -6.03 6.03
CA THR A 122 -6.26 -5.41 5.09
C THR A 122 -5.64 -4.20 4.41
N SER A 123 -5.99 -3.98 3.14
CA SER A 123 -5.58 -2.79 2.38
C SER A 123 -6.67 -1.72 2.30
N SER A 124 -7.91 -2.06 2.70
CA SER A 124 -9.07 -1.21 2.42
C SER A 124 -10.17 -1.24 3.50
N LEU A 125 -10.24 -2.30 4.32
CA LEU A 125 -11.27 -2.41 5.34
C LEU A 125 -10.89 -1.62 6.61
N SER A 126 -11.90 -1.03 7.25
CA SER A 126 -11.70 -0.29 8.51
C SER A 126 -11.37 -1.25 9.66
N ILE A 127 -10.32 -0.93 10.41
CA ILE A 127 -9.97 -1.61 11.65
C ILE A 127 -11.14 -1.51 12.65
N ASP A 128 -11.85 -0.38 12.64
CA ASP A 128 -12.98 -0.10 13.54
C ASP A 128 -14.20 -0.99 13.28
N GLN A 129 -14.30 -1.56 12.07
CA GLN A 129 -15.35 -2.53 11.74
C GLN A 129 -14.94 -3.98 12.10
N ILE A 130 -13.65 -4.28 12.14
CA ILE A 130 -13.11 -5.62 12.43
C ILE A 130 -12.92 -5.80 13.95
N ALA A 131 -12.30 -4.83 14.60
CA ALA A 131 -11.86 -4.94 15.99
C ALA A 131 -12.97 -5.31 17.00
N PRO A 132 -14.22 -4.81 16.88
CA PRO A 132 -15.29 -5.13 17.82
C PRO A 132 -15.66 -6.63 17.88
N ALA A 133 -15.32 -7.42 16.86
CA ALA A 133 -15.55 -8.86 16.85
C ALA A 133 -14.61 -9.61 17.80
N ALA A 134 -13.45 -9.08 18.08
CA ALA A 134 -12.48 -9.73 18.97
C ALA A 134 -12.82 -9.53 20.46
N THR A 135 -12.66 -10.55 21.26
CA THR A 135 -12.58 -10.38 22.72
C THR A 135 -11.39 -9.47 23.07
N ASN A 136 -11.61 -8.44 23.87
CA ASN A 136 -10.64 -7.40 24.16
C ASN A 136 -10.16 -6.66 22.88
N PRO A 137 -11.08 -5.89 22.23
CA PRO A 137 -10.84 -5.28 20.93
C PRO A 137 -9.74 -4.22 20.92
N GLY A 138 -9.36 -3.68 22.08
CA GLY A 138 -8.27 -2.71 22.20
C GLY A 138 -6.89 -3.24 21.79
N ARG A 139 -6.73 -4.59 21.65
CA ARG A 139 -5.51 -5.25 21.16
C ARG A 139 -5.44 -5.45 19.65
N VAL A 140 -6.45 -4.97 18.93
CA VAL A 140 -6.53 -5.10 17.47
C VAL A 140 -5.95 -3.87 16.79
N LEU A 141 -5.14 -4.09 15.76
CA LEU A 141 -4.59 -3.03 14.89
C LEU A 141 -4.44 -3.53 13.45
N GLY A 142 -4.15 -2.62 12.53
CA GLY A 142 -3.70 -2.99 11.19
C GLY A 142 -2.18 -3.06 11.10
N LEU A 143 -1.67 -4.07 10.41
CA LEU A 143 -0.28 -4.17 9.95
C LEU A 143 -0.31 -4.37 8.43
N HIS A 144 -0.38 -3.28 7.69
CA HIS A 144 -0.49 -3.31 6.24
C HIS A 144 0.91 -3.42 5.61
N PHE A 145 1.26 -4.63 5.18
CA PHE A 145 2.48 -4.91 4.43
C PHE A 145 2.27 -4.68 2.94
N PHE A 146 3.34 -4.29 2.25
CA PHE A 146 3.33 -4.09 0.80
C PHE A 146 3.91 -5.29 0.06
N ASN A 147 3.37 -5.59 -1.12
CA ASN A 147 3.77 -6.75 -1.93
C ASN A 147 5.05 -6.45 -2.74
N PRO A 148 6.06 -7.32 -2.70
CA PRO A 148 6.19 -8.53 -1.88
C PRO A 148 6.75 -8.20 -0.47
N PRO A 149 6.17 -8.74 0.63
CA PRO A 149 6.56 -8.37 1.99
C PRO A 149 8.05 -8.54 2.32
N PRO A 150 8.78 -9.56 1.82
CA PRO A 150 10.22 -9.67 2.10
C PRO A 150 11.06 -8.55 1.48
N ALA A 151 10.64 -7.97 0.35
CA ALA A 151 11.39 -6.93 -0.38
C ALA A 151 11.01 -5.51 0.06
N MET A 152 9.74 -5.28 0.34
CA MET A 152 9.22 -3.97 0.72
C MET A 152 9.58 -3.65 2.18
N LYS A 153 10.11 -2.44 2.40
CA LYS A 153 10.53 -2.02 3.74
C LYS A 153 9.37 -1.48 4.57
N LEU A 154 8.41 -0.83 3.92
CA LEU A 154 7.31 -0.14 4.57
C LEU A 154 6.30 -1.10 5.19
N VAL A 155 5.82 -0.75 6.39
CA VAL A 155 4.59 -1.30 6.98
C VAL A 155 3.80 -0.14 7.59
N GLU A 156 2.56 0.04 7.17
CA GLU A 156 1.64 0.94 7.84
C GLU A 156 1.10 0.26 9.11
N VAL A 157 1.33 0.88 10.25
CA VAL A 157 0.80 0.47 11.56
C VAL A 157 -0.43 1.32 11.83
N ILE A 158 -1.61 0.69 11.73
CA ILE A 158 -2.89 1.38 11.61
C ILE A 158 -3.64 1.29 12.94
N ARG A 159 -3.99 2.45 13.49
CA ARG A 159 -4.74 2.59 14.72
C ARG A 159 -6.24 2.68 14.42
N GLY A 160 -7.03 1.74 14.95
CA GLY A 160 -8.46 1.91 15.09
C GLY A 160 -8.81 2.84 16.27
N GLU A 161 -10.06 3.29 16.36
CA GLU A 161 -10.53 4.18 17.44
C GLU A 161 -10.32 3.58 18.83
N ILE A 162 -10.54 2.27 18.97
CA ILE A 162 -10.42 1.54 20.25
C ILE A 162 -9.06 0.88 20.47
N THR A 163 -8.15 0.92 19.48
CA THR A 163 -6.78 0.40 19.61
C THR A 163 -6.02 1.19 20.67
N THR A 164 -5.49 0.49 21.69
CA THR A 164 -4.79 1.17 22.79
C THR A 164 -3.41 1.69 22.37
N PRO A 165 -2.90 2.76 23.00
CA PRO A 165 -1.56 3.29 22.70
C PRO A 165 -0.44 2.25 22.87
N ASP A 166 -0.51 1.42 23.90
CA ASP A 166 0.50 0.37 24.16
C ASP A 166 0.53 -0.68 23.06
N VAL A 167 -0.62 -1.00 22.49
CA VAL A 167 -0.75 -1.92 21.33
C VAL A 167 -0.11 -1.32 20.09
N MET A 168 -0.34 -0.03 19.83
CA MET A 168 0.34 0.68 18.74
C MET A 168 1.85 0.68 18.91
N ASP A 169 2.36 0.98 20.11
CA ASP A 169 3.79 0.97 20.40
C ASP A 169 4.40 -0.41 20.27
N THR A 170 3.66 -1.45 20.66
CA THR A 170 4.07 -2.84 20.51
C THR A 170 4.15 -3.23 19.03
N GLY A 171 3.15 -2.87 18.23
CA GLY A 171 3.15 -3.08 16.78
C GLY A 171 4.35 -2.41 16.08
N VAL A 172 4.63 -1.16 16.42
CA VAL A 172 5.79 -0.41 15.90
C VAL A 172 7.11 -1.10 16.28
N LYS A 173 7.28 -1.49 17.56
CA LYS A 173 8.48 -2.20 18.01
C LYS A 173 8.68 -3.53 17.29
N LEU A 174 7.60 -4.30 17.13
CA LEU A 174 7.61 -5.58 16.44
C LEU A 174 8.06 -5.44 14.99
N VAL A 175 7.41 -4.55 14.25
CA VAL A 175 7.72 -4.26 12.84
C VAL A 175 9.17 -3.78 12.67
N THR A 176 9.64 -2.92 13.57
CA THR A 176 11.05 -2.45 13.59
C THR A 176 12.02 -3.60 13.86
N ALA A 177 11.71 -4.47 14.82
CA ALA A 177 12.54 -5.66 15.11
C ALA A 177 12.63 -6.64 13.93
N TRP A 178 11.62 -6.64 13.05
CA TRP A 178 11.62 -7.41 11.80
C TRP A 178 12.38 -6.74 10.65
N GLY A 179 13.09 -5.64 10.92
CA GLY A 179 13.88 -4.91 9.93
C GLY A 179 13.01 -4.12 8.94
N LYS A 180 11.75 -3.87 9.28
CA LYS A 180 10.83 -3.03 8.51
C LYS A 180 10.83 -1.60 9.04
N VAL A 181 10.28 -0.71 8.25
CA VAL A 181 10.11 0.70 8.60
C VAL A 181 8.62 0.95 8.86
N PRO A 182 8.21 1.08 10.12
CA PRO A 182 6.83 1.39 10.46
C PRO A 182 6.51 2.86 10.21
N VAL A 183 5.31 3.14 9.72
CA VAL A 183 4.67 4.46 9.75
C VAL A 183 3.33 4.35 10.49
N ARG A 184 2.99 5.36 11.27
CA ARG A 184 1.75 5.37 12.05
C ARG A 184 0.65 6.10 11.29
N CYS A 185 -0.54 5.49 11.22
CA CYS A 185 -1.73 6.16 10.69
C CYS A 185 -3.00 5.72 11.39
N ALA A 186 -4.07 6.49 11.17
CA ALA A 186 -5.41 6.14 11.62
C ALA A 186 -6.09 5.19 10.61
N SER A 187 -7.13 4.49 11.08
CA SER A 187 -8.00 3.63 10.26
C SER A 187 -8.94 4.48 9.39
N THR A 188 -8.38 5.14 8.39
CA THR A 188 -9.14 5.95 7.42
C THR A 188 -9.03 5.40 6.01
N PRO A 189 -9.96 5.72 5.10
CA PRO A 189 -10.02 5.12 3.77
C PRO A 189 -8.72 5.23 2.98
N GLY A 190 -8.11 4.08 2.64
CA GLY A 190 -6.86 4.00 1.89
C GLY A 190 -5.60 4.30 2.71
N PHE A 191 -5.73 4.48 4.02
CA PHE A 191 -4.64 4.77 4.95
C PHE A 191 -3.76 5.94 4.45
N ILE A 192 -2.44 5.80 4.41
CA ILE A 192 -1.58 6.83 3.80
C ILE A 192 -1.40 6.55 2.30
N VAL A 193 -0.80 5.40 1.96
CA VAL A 193 -0.29 5.17 0.59
C VAL A 193 -1.40 5.11 -0.43
N ASN A 194 -2.43 4.29 -0.18
CA ASN A 194 -3.52 4.12 -1.13
C ASN A 194 -4.38 5.37 -1.33
N ARG A 195 -4.43 6.26 -0.34
CA ARG A 195 -5.14 7.53 -0.42
C ARG A 195 -4.29 8.60 -1.10
N VAL A 196 -3.08 8.86 -0.60
CA VAL A 196 -2.22 9.94 -1.10
C VAL A 196 -1.75 9.69 -2.54
N ALA A 197 -1.63 8.42 -2.97
CA ALA A 197 -1.25 8.09 -4.34
C ALA A 197 -2.38 8.29 -5.37
N ARG A 198 -3.65 8.48 -4.98
CA ARG A 198 -4.74 8.57 -5.96
C ARG A 198 -4.56 9.66 -7.01
N PRO A 199 -4.20 10.91 -6.65
CA PRO A 199 -3.97 11.96 -7.63
C PRO A 199 -2.89 11.63 -8.66
N PHE A 200 -1.85 10.89 -8.29
CA PHE A 200 -0.78 10.51 -9.21
C PHE A 200 -1.31 9.82 -10.48
N TYR A 201 -2.24 8.90 -10.30
CA TYR A 201 -2.88 8.19 -11.41
C TYR A 201 -3.98 9.01 -12.06
N GLY A 202 -4.86 9.59 -11.23
CA GLY A 202 -6.06 10.26 -11.70
C GLY A 202 -5.78 11.51 -12.54
N GLU A 203 -4.77 12.31 -12.18
CA GLU A 203 -4.46 13.53 -12.94
C GLU A 203 -3.86 13.21 -14.31
N ALA A 204 -3.00 12.21 -14.42
CA ALA A 204 -2.48 11.78 -15.71
C ALA A 204 -3.58 11.26 -16.64
N GLN A 205 -4.50 10.45 -16.13
CA GLN A 205 -5.64 9.95 -16.89
C GLN A 205 -6.56 11.10 -17.36
N ARG A 206 -6.79 12.12 -16.52
CA ARG A 206 -7.57 13.29 -16.88
C ARG A 206 -6.90 14.11 -17.97
N LEU A 207 -5.58 14.34 -17.88
CA LEU A 207 -4.85 15.06 -18.90
C LEU A 207 -4.94 14.39 -20.29
N VAL A 208 -4.94 13.04 -20.32
CA VAL A 208 -5.20 12.29 -21.56
C VAL A 208 -6.62 12.52 -22.06
N GLN A 209 -7.63 12.42 -21.18
CA GLN A 209 -9.04 12.65 -21.54
C GLN A 209 -9.33 14.08 -22.01
N GLU A 210 -8.64 15.06 -21.45
CA GLU A 210 -8.71 16.48 -21.81
C GLU A 210 -7.97 16.76 -23.13
N GLY A 211 -7.26 15.77 -23.71
CA GLY A 211 -6.53 15.94 -24.97
C GLY A 211 -5.27 16.80 -24.85
N VAL A 212 -4.71 16.94 -23.65
CA VAL A 212 -3.50 17.77 -23.41
C VAL A 212 -2.30 17.19 -24.14
N ALA A 213 -2.10 15.87 -24.04
CA ALA A 213 -1.09 15.11 -24.80
C ALA A 213 -1.42 13.61 -24.80
N ASP A 214 -0.67 12.85 -25.58
CA ASP A 214 -0.70 11.39 -25.56
C ASP A 214 -0.11 10.82 -24.25
N PRO A 215 -0.41 9.55 -23.91
CA PRO A 215 0.06 8.93 -22.66
C PRO A 215 1.58 8.96 -22.48
N ALA A 216 2.36 8.70 -23.53
CA ALA A 216 3.82 8.62 -23.44
C ALA A 216 4.44 9.98 -23.09
N THR A 217 3.89 11.05 -23.66
CA THR A 217 4.30 12.44 -23.42
C THR A 217 3.97 12.87 -21.98
N ILE A 218 2.78 12.53 -21.47
CA ILE A 218 2.41 12.81 -20.06
C ILE A 218 3.32 12.06 -19.09
N ASP A 219 3.54 10.77 -19.32
CA ASP A 219 4.43 9.95 -18.49
C ASP A 219 5.87 10.48 -18.53
N ALA A 220 6.35 10.95 -19.69
CA ALA A 220 7.67 11.55 -19.84
C ALA A 220 7.79 12.84 -19.02
N CYS A 221 6.77 13.72 -19.04
CA CYS A 221 6.75 14.91 -18.19
C CYS A 221 6.90 14.55 -16.72
N VAL A 222 6.10 13.59 -16.23
CA VAL A 222 6.15 13.20 -14.81
C VAL A 222 7.49 12.58 -14.41
N ARG A 223 8.10 11.78 -15.30
CA ARG A 223 9.46 11.26 -15.06
C ARG A 223 10.52 12.34 -14.86
N THR A 224 10.38 13.54 -15.46
CA THR A 224 11.33 14.65 -15.23
C THR A 224 11.38 15.13 -13.77
N ALA A 225 10.31 14.91 -13.00
CA ALA A 225 10.28 15.19 -11.56
C ALA A 225 10.97 14.10 -10.69
N GLY A 226 11.63 13.13 -11.31
CA GLY A 226 12.40 12.07 -10.66
C GLY A 226 11.62 10.78 -10.38
N PHE A 227 10.39 10.66 -10.81
CA PHE A 227 9.64 9.41 -10.71
C PHE A 227 10.26 8.35 -11.64
N ARG A 228 10.40 7.13 -11.11
CA ARG A 228 11.02 6.01 -11.87
C ARG A 228 10.17 5.57 -13.06
N MET A 229 8.87 5.73 -12.94
CA MET A 229 7.87 5.30 -13.92
C MET A 229 6.79 6.37 -14.02
N GLY A 230 6.27 6.59 -15.20
CA GLY A 230 5.13 7.46 -15.40
C GLY A 230 3.85 6.86 -14.81
N PRO A 231 2.85 7.68 -14.43
CA PRO A 231 1.63 7.21 -13.78
C PRO A 231 0.81 6.24 -14.64
N LEU A 232 0.76 6.43 -15.95
CA LEU A 232 -0.01 5.61 -16.86
C LEU A 232 0.65 4.25 -17.10
N GLU A 233 1.98 4.24 -17.26
CA GLU A 233 2.77 3.00 -17.32
C GLU A 233 2.68 2.22 -15.99
N LEU A 234 2.66 2.92 -14.85
CA LEU A 234 2.55 2.29 -13.55
C LEU A 234 1.17 1.64 -13.33
N THR A 235 0.08 2.26 -13.80
CA THR A 235 -1.24 1.62 -13.72
C THR A 235 -1.31 0.34 -14.56
N ASP A 236 -0.63 0.28 -15.70
CA ASP A 236 -0.54 -0.94 -16.52
C ASP A 236 0.30 -2.04 -15.84
N LEU A 237 1.33 -1.66 -15.08
CA LEU A 237 2.13 -2.60 -14.30
C LEU A 237 1.35 -3.18 -13.12
N ILE A 238 0.59 -2.34 -12.39
CA ILE A 238 -0.24 -2.75 -11.26
C ILE A 238 -1.41 -3.62 -11.74
N GLY A 239 -1.97 -3.28 -12.87
CA GLY A 239 -3.22 -3.76 -13.43
C GLY A 239 -4.34 -2.73 -13.24
N GLN A 240 -5.00 -2.37 -14.35
CA GLN A 240 -6.04 -1.35 -14.38
C GLN A 240 -7.22 -1.71 -13.47
N ASP A 241 -7.60 -2.98 -13.43
CA ASP A 241 -8.65 -3.51 -12.55
C ASP A 241 -8.29 -3.38 -11.06
N VAL A 242 -7.06 -3.69 -10.69
CA VAL A 242 -6.59 -3.58 -9.29
C VAL A 242 -6.56 -2.11 -8.87
N ASN A 243 -6.00 -1.24 -9.71
CA ASN A 243 -5.91 0.19 -9.42
C ASN A 243 -7.29 0.85 -9.35
N LEU A 244 -8.21 0.48 -10.26
CA LEU A 244 -9.60 0.93 -10.26
C LEU A 244 -10.35 0.48 -9.01
N ALA A 245 -10.19 -0.79 -8.60
CA ALA A 245 -10.85 -1.33 -7.41
C ALA A 245 -10.45 -0.57 -6.14
N VAL A 246 -9.14 -0.31 -5.97
CA VAL A 246 -8.64 0.50 -4.84
C VAL A 246 -9.19 1.93 -4.90
N GLY A 247 -9.16 2.58 -6.07
CA GLY A 247 -9.70 3.93 -6.26
C GLY A 247 -11.19 4.00 -5.94
N THR A 248 -11.97 3.05 -6.43
CA THR A 248 -13.41 2.95 -6.19
C THR A 248 -13.71 2.73 -4.70
N SER A 249 -12.93 1.89 -4.02
CA SER A 249 -13.07 1.65 -2.58
C SER A 249 -12.85 2.94 -1.78
N VAL A 250 -11.75 3.67 -2.03
CA VAL A 250 -11.48 4.96 -1.38
C VAL A 250 -12.61 5.97 -1.65
N TRP A 251 -13.05 6.08 -2.90
CA TRP A 251 -14.12 6.99 -3.29
C TRP A 251 -15.44 6.70 -2.55
N HIS A 252 -15.85 5.43 -2.48
CA HIS A 252 -17.07 5.05 -1.75
C HIS A 252 -16.96 5.31 -0.26
N GLN A 253 -15.84 4.98 0.36
CA GLN A 253 -15.61 5.13 1.79
C GLN A 253 -15.45 6.60 2.22
N THR A 254 -15.06 7.49 1.31
CA THR A 254 -15.00 8.95 1.55
C THR A 254 -16.31 9.67 1.24
N GLY A 255 -17.43 8.93 1.11
CA GLY A 255 -18.73 9.52 0.79
C GLY A 255 -18.84 10.05 -0.63
N LYS A 256 -18.07 9.48 -1.56
CA LYS A 256 -17.97 9.89 -2.97
C LYS A 256 -17.39 11.29 -3.15
N ASP A 257 -16.39 11.64 -2.34
CA ASP A 257 -15.67 12.92 -2.53
C ASP A 257 -15.10 12.97 -3.97
N PRO A 258 -15.41 14.05 -4.74
CA PRO A 258 -14.94 14.20 -6.12
C PRO A 258 -13.44 14.07 -6.31
N ARG A 259 -12.66 14.30 -5.26
CA ARG A 259 -11.21 14.17 -5.26
C ARG A 259 -10.74 12.77 -5.64
N TYR A 260 -11.49 11.73 -5.24
CA TYR A 260 -11.14 10.32 -5.45
C TYR A 260 -11.95 9.64 -6.54
N GLU A 261 -12.83 10.38 -7.24
CA GLU A 261 -13.69 9.81 -8.27
C GLU A 261 -12.85 9.14 -9.37
N PRO A 262 -13.09 7.82 -9.62
CA PRO A 262 -12.43 7.10 -10.71
C PRO A 262 -12.71 7.72 -12.06
N THR A 263 -11.72 7.77 -12.93
CA THR A 263 -11.87 8.37 -14.25
C THR A 263 -12.65 7.45 -15.21
N PRO A 264 -13.51 8.01 -16.09
CA PRO A 264 -14.13 7.23 -17.17
C PRO A 264 -13.09 6.53 -18.05
N PHE A 265 -11.92 7.13 -18.24
CA PHE A 265 -10.80 6.55 -18.99
C PHE A 265 -10.39 5.18 -18.42
N GLN A 266 -10.16 5.08 -17.11
CA GLN A 266 -9.76 3.84 -16.47
C GLN A 266 -10.91 2.84 -16.43
N GLN A 267 -12.14 3.29 -16.17
CA GLN A 267 -13.33 2.43 -16.18
C GLN A 267 -13.51 1.77 -17.56
N GLN A 268 -13.31 2.51 -18.65
CA GLN A 268 -13.40 1.97 -20.00
C GLN A 268 -12.32 0.94 -20.29
N LEU A 269 -11.05 1.19 -19.90
CA LEU A 269 -9.97 0.21 -20.04
C LEU A 269 -10.31 -1.12 -19.38
N VAL A 270 -10.87 -1.08 -18.16
CA VAL A 270 -11.27 -2.27 -17.42
C VAL A 270 -12.46 -2.98 -18.09
N ALA A 271 -13.47 -2.22 -18.53
CA ALA A 271 -14.63 -2.78 -19.24
C ALA A 271 -14.25 -3.47 -20.54
N ASP A 272 -13.23 -2.97 -21.25
CA ASP A 272 -12.71 -3.54 -22.50
C ASP A 272 -11.75 -4.71 -22.25
N GLY A 273 -11.45 -5.06 -21.00
CA GLY A 273 -10.48 -6.10 -20.68
C GLY A 273 -9.01 -5.69 -20.89
N ASN A 274 -8.74 -4.41 -21.12
CA ASN A 274 -7.41 -3.84 -21.29
C ASN A 274 -6.76 -3.60 -19.92
N LEU A 275 -6.31 -4.68 -19.26
CA LEU A 275 -5.90 -4.65 -17.86
C LEU A 275 -4.40 -4.34 -17.64
N GLY A 276 -3.68 -3.94 -18.68
CA GLY A 276 -2.26 -3.63 -18.63
C GLY A 276 -1.37 -4.79 -19.06
N ARG A 277 -0.14 -4.85 -18.52
CA ARG A 277 0.89 -5.84 -18.90
C ARG A 277 0.39 -7.29 -18.82
N LYS A 278 -0.43 -7.63 -17.84
CA LYS A 278 -0.94 -9.00 -17.65
C LYS A 278 -1.85 -9.50 -18.76
N THR A 279 -2.45 -8.59 -19.53
CA THR A 279 -3.29 -8.92 -20.71
C THR A 279 -2.65 -8.52 -22.02
N GLY A 280 -1.40 -8.01 -21.99
CA GLY A 280 -0.68 -7.51 -23.18
C GLY A 280 -1.19 -6.15 -23.68
N LYS A 281 -2.22 -5.58 -23.05
CA LYS A 281 -2.80 -4.28 -23.40
C LYS A 281 -3.41 -3.59 -22.19
N GLY A 282 -3.16 -2.31 -22.08
CA GLY A 282 -3.73 -1.40 -21.11
C GLY A 282 -3.84 0.00 -21.73
N VAL A 283 -3.24 1.01 -21.08
CA VAL A 283 -2.98 2.32 -21.70
C VAL A 283 -2.03 2.14 -22.89
N TYR A 284 -1.04 1.25 -22.71
CA TYR A 284 -0.07 0.88 -23.75
C TYR A 284 -0.32 -0.54 -24.26
N THR A 285 0.26 -0.83 -25.44
CA THR A 285 0.33 -2.19 -26.00
C THR A 285 1.69 -2.79 -25.67
N TYR A 286 1.73 -4.04 -25.24
CA TYR A 286 2.95 -4.73 -24.81
C TYR A 286 3.25 -5.91 -25.71
N ALA A 287 4.51 -6.01 -26.16
CA ALA A 287 5.01 -7.20 -26.81
C ALA A 287 5.21 -8.34 -25.79
N ALA A 288 5.45 -9.57 -26.30
CA ALA A 288 5.64 -10.74 -25.45
C ALA A 288 6.86 -10.64 -24.49
N ASP A 289 7.83 -9.80 -24.82
CA ASP A 289 9.00 -9.48 -23.97
C ASP A 289 8.72 -8.36 -22.96
N GLY A 290 7.51 -7.81 -22.93
CA GLY A 290 7.09 -6.73 -22.03
C GLY A 290 7.49 -5.33 -22.50
N THR A 291 8.09 -5.18 -23.69
CA THR A 291 8.35 -3.86 -24.28
C THR A 291 7.07 -3.23 -24.82
N SER A 292 7.00 -1.89 -24.77
CA SER A 292 5.87 -1.13 -25.34
C SER A 292 6.38 -0.25 -26.49
N PRO A 293 6.02 -0.54 -27.75
CA PRO A 293 6.39 0.33 -28.87
C PRO A 293 5.69 1.69 -28.85
N ASP A 294 4.55 1.78 -28.16
CA ASP A 294 3.73 3.00 -28.11
C ASP A 294 4.20 4.01 -27.03
N ASN A 295 5.31 3.72 -26.35
CA ASN A 295 5.85 4.56 -25.26
C ASN A 295 6.94 5.52 -25.75
N THR A 296 6.73 6.18 -26.90
CA THR A 296 7.63 7.20 -27.43
C THR A 296 7.01 8.58 -27.24
N PRO A 297 7.59 9.44 -26.37
CA PRO A 297 7.05 10.78 -26.13
C PRO A 297 7.35 11.76 -27.26
N ASP A 298 6.52 12.77 -27.42
CA ASP A 298 6.83 13.99 -28.16
C ASP A 298 7.67 14.93 -27.29
N GLU A 299 8.99 14.93 -27.48
CA GLU A 299 9.94 15.72 -26.70
C GLU A 299 9.67 17.23 -26.78
N ALA A 300 9.21 17.74 -27.93
CA ALA A 300 8.86 19.14 -28.09
C ALA A 300 7.65 19.50 -27.22
N LYS A 301 6.64 18.62 -27.22
CA LYS A 301 5.45 18.77 -26.38
C LYS A 301 5.76 18.63 -24.89
N VAL A 302 6.69 17.74 -24.51
CA VAL A 302 7.19 17.65 -23.12
C VAL A 302 7.74 18.99 -22.67
N ALA A 303 8.64 19.61 -23.45
CA ALA A 303 9.23 20.90 -23.13
C ALA A 303 8.18 22.03 -23.03
N GLU A 304 7.20 22.04 -23.93
CA GLU A 304 6.06 22.98 -23.91
C GLU A 304 5.26 22.82 -22.60
N LEU A 305 4.86 21.58 -22.26
CA LEU A 305 4.01 21.31 -21.11
C LEU A 305 4.72 21.63 -19.78
N LEU A 306 6.02 21.36 -19.66
CA LEU A 306 6.79 21.67 -18.45
C LEU A 306 6.91 23.19 -18.21
N SER A 307 6.77 24.00 -19.23
CA SER A 307 6.77 25.48 -19.13
C SER A 307 5.37 26.09 -19.07
N SER A 308 4.32 25.30 -19.15
CA SER A 308 2.93 25.75 -19.11
C SER A 308 2.41 26.00 -17.69
N GLY A 309 1.23 26.64 -17.57
CA GLY A 309 0.52 26.80 -16.29
C GLY A 309 0.01 25.47 -15.73
N VAL A 310 -0.37 25.46 -14.46
CA VAL A 310 -0.74 24.26 -13.70
C VAL A 310 -1.86 23.44 -14.36
N VAL A 311 -2.77 24.07 -15.10
CA VAL A 311 -3.91 23.43 -15.76
C VAL A 311 -3.47 22.35 -16.76
N THR A 312 -2.40 22.61 -17.51
CA THR A 312 -1.89 21.71 -18.56
C THR A 312 -0.51 21.09 -18.22
N ASN A 313 0.17 21.58 -17.19
CA ASN A 313 1.46 21.02 -16.76
C ASN A 313 1.27 19.74 -15.95
N PRO A 314 1.67 18.57 -16.47
CA PRO A 314 1.44 17.29 -15.77
C PRO A 314 2.16 17.19 -14.42
N VAL A 315 3.34 17.79 -14.29
CA VAL A 315 4.13 17.78 -13.05
C VAL A 315 3.49 18.68 -12.01
N ALA A 316 3.25 19.95 -12.35
CA ALA A 316 2.70 20.94 -11.42
C ALA A 316 1.33 20.50 -10.89
N ARG A 317 0.44 20.03 -11.80
CA ARG A 317 -0.90 19.56 -11.46
C ARG A 317 -0.87 18.33 -10.54
N THR A 318 -0.03 17.34 -10.86
CA THR A 318 0.12 16.14 -10.04
C THR A 318 0.68 16.49 -8.66
N LEU A 319 1.76 17.27 -8.59
CA LEU A 319 2.38 17.63 -7.31
C LEU A 319 1.45 18.47 -6.43
N ALA A 320 0.72 19.42 -7.01
CA ALA A 320 -0.26 20.22 -6.26
C ALA A 320 -1.31 19.33 -5.58
N MET A 321 -1.83 18.35 -6.30
CA MET A 321 -2.83 17.43 -5.76
C MET A 321 -2.24 16.44 -4.73
N LEU A 322 -1.02 15.93 -4.93
CA LEU A 322 -0.34 15.07 -3.97
C LEU A 322 -0.07 15.81 -2.65
N VAL A 323 0.40 17.05 -2.74
CA VAL A 323 0.65 17.91 -1.56
C VAL A 323 -0.66 18.21 -0.84
N ASN A 324 -1.71 18.57 -1.58
CA ASN A 324 -3.03 18.87 -1.01
C ASN A 324 -3.57 17.69 -0.20
N GLU A 325 -3.49 16.48 -0.75
CA GLU A 325 -3.97 15.28 -0.10
C GLU A 325 -3.15 14.93 1.16
N ALA A 326 -1.84 15.06 1.08
CA ALA A 326 -0.94 14.82 2.20
C ALA A 326 -1.17 15.82 3.35
N VAL A 327 -1.36 17.10 3.01
CA VAL A 327 -1.65 18.16 4.00
C VAL A 327 -3.00 17.93 4.66
N ASP A 328 -4.04 17.58 3.90
CA ASP A 328 -5.38 17.28 4.41
C ASP A 328 -5.37 16.10 5.41
N LEU A 329 -4.59 15.05 5.09
CA LEU A 329 -4.42 13.87 5.95
C LEU A 329 -3.70 14.23 7.27
N VAL A 330 -2.67 15.07 7.21
CA VAL A 330 -1.93 15.55 8.39
C VAL A 330 -2.82 16.47 9.24
N ASP A 331 -3.55 17.40 8.64
CA ASP A 331 -4.45 18.33 9.34
C ASP A 331 -5.54 17.61 10.12
N ARG A 332 -6.07 16.52 9.58
CA ARG A 332 -7.04 15.66 10.27
C ARG A 332 -6.44 14.80 11.39
N GLY A 333 -5.13 14.86 11.61
CA GLY A 333 -4.44 14.04 12.61
C GLY A 333 -4.42 12.55 12.30
N GLU A 334 -4.61 12.19 11.03
CA GLU A 334 -4.67 10.80 10.57
C GLU A 334 -3.27 10.17 10.44
N ALA A 335 -2.24 10.98 10.14
CA ALA A 335 -0.83 10.60 10.19
C ALA A 335 0.08 11.81 10.44
N GLY A 336 1.30 11.56 10.91
CA GLY A 336 2.32 12.61 11.03
C GLY A 336 2.95 12.99 9.67
N PRO A 337 3.43 14.24 9.50
CA PRO A 337 4.01 14.67 8.22
C PRO A 337 5.24 13.85 7.80
N ALA A 338 6.04 13.39 8.75
CA ALA A 338 7.19 12.53 8.48
C ALA A 338 6.76 11.12 8.07
N ASP A 339 5.70 10.57 8.69
CA ASP A 339 5.15 9.27 8.34
C ASP A 339 4.55 9.28 6.92
N VAL A 340 3.88 10.37 6.53
CA VAL A 340 3.34 10.54 5.17
C VAL A 340 4.47 10.54 4.14
N ASP A 341 5.50 11.34 4.35
CA ASP A 341 6.65 11.40 3.41
C ASP A 341 7.37 10.05 3.31
N LEU A 342 7.56 9.39 4.45
CA LEU A 342 8.22 8.09 4.50
C LEU A 342 7.37 6.99 3.85
N ALA A 343 6.06 6.99 4.06
CA ALA A 343 5.13 6.06 3.44
C ALA A 343 5.17 6.18 1.90
N MET A 344 5.12 7.38 1.38
CA MET A 344 5.12 7.60 -0.07
C MET A 344 6.47 7.27 -0.72
N THR A 345 7.59 7.58 -0.07
CA THR A 345 8.91 7.24 -0.61
C THR A 345 9.20 5.74 -0.58
N LEU A 346 8.84 5.04 0.50
CA LEU A 346 9.11 3.61 0.65
C LEU A 346 8.03 2.70 0.06
N GLY A 347 6.77 3.14 0.07
CA GLY A 347 5.63 2.35 -0.42
C GLY A 347 5.43 2.43 -1.93
N THR A 348 5.64 3.61 -2.51
CA THR A 348 5.43 3.85 -3.94
C THR A 348 6.71 4.16 -4.72
N GLY A 349 7.83 4.32 -4.03
CA GLY A 349 9.10 4.66 -4.64
C GLY A 349 9.18 6.10 -5.16
N TYR A 350 8.40 7.00 -4.61
CA TYR A 350 8.46 8.42 -4.96
C TYR A 350 9.85 8.99 -4.64
N PRO A 351 10.38 9.89 -5.47
CA PRO A 351 11.72 10.47 -5.27
C PRO A 351 11.78 11.37 -4.03
N LYS A 352 10.64 11.91 -3.60
CA LYS A 352 10.48 12.78 -2.44
C LYS A 352 9.07 12.63 -1.86
N GLY A 353 8.92 12.90 -0.56
CA GLY A 353 7.60 12.90 0.06
C GLY A 353 6.76 14.14 -0.29
N PRO A 354 5.42 14.02 -0.29
CA PRO A 354 4.53 15.13 -0.66
C PRO A 354 4.64 16.35 0.26
N ILE A 355 4.84 16.16 1.56
CA ILE A 355 5.03 17.29 2.50
C ILE A 355 6.36 18.00 2.22
N ALA A 356 7.42 17.26 1.89
CA ALA A 356 8.70 17.84 1.49
C ALA A 356 8.57 18.63 0.18
N TRP A 357 7.79 18.15 -0.80
CA TRP A 357 7.47 18.95 -2.00
C TRP A 357 6.69 20.22 -1.65
N GLY A 358 5.70 20.12 -0.76
CA GLY A 358 4.94 21.29 -0.32
C GLY A 358 5.83 22.38 0.31
N ARG A 359 6.83 21.99 1.09
CA ARG A 359 7.81 22.92 1.67
C ARG A 359 8.71 23.56 0.61
N GLU A 360 9.11 22.82 -0.41
CA GLU A 360 9.97 23.29 -1.48
C GLU A 360 9.25 24.22 -2.47
N ILE A 361 8.04 23.85 -2.88
CA ILE A 361 7.19 24.65 -3.78
C ILE A 361 6.64 25.87 -3.05
N GLY A 362 6.34 25.74 -1.77
CA GLY A 362 5.61 26.68 -0.94
C GLY A 362 4.12 26.33 -0.90
N PHE A 363 3.58 26.04 0.29
CA PHE A 363 2.19 25.61 0.47
C PHE A 363 1.18 26.63 -0.08
N ARG A 364 1.47 27.94 0.02
CA ARG A 364 0.63 28.99 -0.57
C ARG A 364 0.62 28.94 -2.11
N VAL A 365 1.75 28.61 -2.73
CA VAL A 365 1.83 28.44 -4.20
C VAL A 365 0.99 27.23 -4.60
N VAL A 366 1.08 26.13 -3.86
CA VAL A 366 0.25 24.94 -4.07
C VAL A 366 -1.24 25.30 -3.95
N ARG A 367 -1.63 26.05 -2.92
CA ARG A 367 -3.01 26.52 -2.77
C ARG A 367 -3.49 27.34 -3.97
N ASP A 368 -2.66 28.29 -4.43
CA ASP A 368 -3.02 29.16 -5.56
C ASP A 368 -3.16 28.34 -6.86
N GLN A 369 -2.30 27.35 -7.07
CA GLN A 369 -2.41 26.38 -8.17
C GLN A 369 -3.71 25.57 -8.10
N LEU A 370 -4.11 25.14 -6.93
CA LEU A 370 -5.37 24.40 -6.73
C LEU A 370 -6.59 25.29 -6.98
N LEU A 371 -6.56 26.57 -6.59
CA LEU A 371 -7.62 27.54 -6.90
C LEU A 371 -7.74 27.77 -8.41
N GLU A 372 -6.62 27.84 -9.14
CA GLU A 372 -6.62 27.93 -10.60
C GLU A 372 -7.24 26.68 -11.23
N LEU A 373 -6.89 25.49 -10.74
CA LEU A 373 -7.47 24.22 -11.19
C LEU A 373 -8.97 24.12 -10.88
N ASP A 374 -9.42 24.55 -9.69
CA ASP A 374 -10.84 24.49 -9.29
C ASP A 374 -11.69 25.47 -10.11
N ALA A 375 -11.10 26.62 -10.50
CA ALA A 375 -11.74 27.56 -11.42
C ALA A 375 -11.85 27.01 -12.85
N ALA A 376 -10.82 26.28 -13.32
CA ALA A 376 -10.82 25.65 -14.65
C ALA A 376 -11.75 24.42 -14.70
N PHE A 377 -11.85 23.67 -13.61
CA PHE A 377 -12.62 22.43 -13.50
C PHE A 377 -13.51 22.44 -12.25
N PRO A 378 -14.63 23.18 -12.26
CA PRO A 378 -15.50 23.27 -11.12
C PRO A 378 -16.11 21.91 -10.76
N GLY A 379 -16.34 21.68 -9.45
CA GLY A 379 -16.90 20.42 -8.94
C GLY A 379 -16.25 19.94 -7.65
N GLY A 380 -15.33 20.72 -7.08
CA GLY A 380 -14.73 20.49 -5.77
C GLY A 380 -13.61 19.46 -5.74
N ARG A 381 -13.19 18.92 -6.90
CA ARG A 381 -12.06 17.98 -6.98
C ARG A 381 -10.75 18.63 -6.53
N TYR A 382 -10.53 19.87 -6.97
CA TYR A 382 -9.31 20.64 -6.71
C TYR A 382 -9.42 21.55 -5.50
N ARG A 383 -10.48 21.41 -4.68
CA ARG A 383 -10.67 22.18 -3.45
C ARG A 383 -9.41 22.13 -2.58
N PRO A 384 -8.77 23.26 -2.30
CA PRO A 384 -7.61 23.31 -1.42
C PRO A 384 -7.95 22.86 0.00
N SER A 385 -7.05 22.11 0.64
CA SER A 385 -7.13 21.91 2.10
C SER A 385 -6.94 23.25 2.81
N PRO A 386 -7.78 23.58 3.81
CA PRO A 386 -7.59 24.80 4.60
C PRO A 386 -6.23 24.88 5.29
N ALA A 387 -5.63 23.73 5.59
CA ALA A 387 -4.33 23.67 6.25
C ALA A 387 -3.16 24.16 5.39
N LEU A 388 -3.33 24.30 4.07
CA LEU A 388 -2.29 24.91 3.22
C LEU A 388 -1.97 26.38 3.59
N ASP A 389 -2.84 27.03 4.34
CA ASP A 389 -2.61 28.39 4.86
C ASP A 389 -1.89 28.42 6.21
N THR A 390 -1.90 27.32 6.94
CA THR A 390 -1.48 27.27 8.37
C THR A 390 -0.31 26.33 8.67
N ILE A 391 0.03 25.43 7.73
CA ILE A 391 1.08 24.42 7.92
C ILE A 391 2.50 24.95 7.79
#